data_d320ae9f03e8485b3d3815066359a2a8
#
_entry.id   d320ae9f03e8485b3d3815066359a2a8
#
_cell.length_a   1.000
_cell.length_b   1.000
_cell.length_c   1.000
_cell.angle_alpha   90.00
_cell.angle_beta   90.00
_cell.angle_gamma   90.00
#
_symmetry.space_group_name_H-M   'P 1'
#
loop_
_entity.id
_entity.type
_entity.pdbx_description
1 polymer ?
#
loop_
_entity_poly.entity_id
_entity_poly.type
_entity_poly.pdbx_seq_one_letter_code
_entity_poly.pdbx_strand_id
1 'polypeptide(L)'
;MASDSLRAAQPRVNRTWYTVGAMNTPEPVYDVVWPLAPSAAPAGSLAARSADLSGKTVGELWDYLFKGEEMFPLIRRALEARYPGIRFVDFETFGSIHGRDEQELAATLPGLLRQHGCDAVISAVGA
;
A
#
# COMPACT_ATOMS: atom_id res chain seq x y z
N MET A 1 -38.65 5.41 25.74
CA MET A 1 -37.34 4.74 25.56
C MET A 1 -36.64 5.46 24.42
N ALA A 2 -35.74 6.33 24.77
CA ALA A 2 -35.08 7.26 23.85
C ALA A 2 -33.83 6.59 23.25
N SER A 3 -33.75 6.53 21.94
CA SER A 3 -32.54 6.21 21.23
C SER A 3 -31.76 7.50 20.97
N ASP A 4 -30.67 7.64 21.70
CA ASP A 4 -29.78 8.78 21.67
C ASP A 4 -28.84 8.61 20.47
N SER A 5 -29.03 9.47 19.46
CA SER A 5 -28.21 9.52 18.25
C SER A 5 -26.89 10.19 18.57
N LEU A 6 -25.80 9.43 18.62
CA LEU A 6 -24.45 9.95 18.67
C LEU A 6 -24.11 10.67 17.36
N ARG A 7 -24.38 11.96 17.35
CA ARG A 7 -23.95 12.89 16.31
C ARG A 7 -22.47 13.19 16.53
N ALA A 8 -21.61 12.54 15.74
CA ALA A 8 -20.18 12.82 15.74
C ALA A 8 -19.94 14.30 15.40
N ALA A 9 -19.30 15.02 16.31
CA ALA A 9 -18.94 16.41 16.14
C ALA A 9 -17.87 16.53 15.05
N GLN A 10 -18.16 17.25 13.98
CA GLN A 10 -17.19 17.59 12.96
C GLN A 10 -16.17 18.59 13.55
N PRO A 11 -14.86 18.42 13.27
CA PRO A 11 -13.87 19.36 13.73
C PRO A 11 -14.09 20.73 13.09
N ARG A 12 -14.17 21.77 13.91
CA ARG A 12 -14.25 23.16 13.47
C ARG A 12 -12.92 23.54 12.82
N VAL A 13 -12.95 23.83 11.53
CA VAL A 13 -11.81 24.38 10.79
C VAL A 13 -11.62 25.83 11.27
N ASN A 14 -10.48 26.10 11.91
CA ASN A 14 -10.11 27.45 12.35
C ASN A 14 -9.70 28.26 11.11
N ARG A 15 -10.57 29.16 10.66
CA ARG A 15 -10.29 30.08 9.56
C ARG A 15 -9.54 31.28 10.10
N THR A 16 -8.23 31.25 10.04
CA THR A 16 -7.38 32.41 10.31
C THR A 16 -7.20 33.19 9.00
N TRP A 17 -7.84 34.35 8.90
CA TRP A 17 -7.69 35.25 7.76
C TRP A 17 -6.48 36.15 8.00
N TYR A 18 -5.55 36.17 7.11
CA TYR A 18 -4.48 37.16 7.07
C TYR A 18 -4.92 38.29 6.13
N THR A 19 -5.14 39.48 6.70
CA THR A 19 -5.42 40.68 5.93
C THR A 19 -4.10 41.35 5.59
N VAL A 20 -3.67 41.30 4.34
CA VAL A 20 -2.59 42.13 3.81
C VAL A 20 -3.23 43.32 3.11
N GLY A 21 -2.75 44.52 3.46
CA GLY A 21 -3.33 45.81 3.20
C GLY A 21 -3.80 46.11 1.77
N ALA A 22 -4.81 46.95 1.73
CA ALA A 22 -5.66 47.34 0.63
C ALA A 22 -4.95 47.85 -0.62
N MET A 23 -5.04 47.08 -1.69
CA MET A 23 -5.28 47.64 -3.03
C MET A 23 -6.66 47.15 -3.49
N ASN A 24 -7.45 48.07 -4.04
CA ASN A 24 -8.89 47.93 -4.29
C ASN A 24 -9.21 47.03 -5.50
N THR A 25 -8.53 45.93 -5.63
CA THR A 25 -8.84 44.82 -6.55
C THR A 25 -9.43 43.70 -5.70
N PRO A 26 -10.60 43.14 -6.03
CA PRO A 26 -11.14 42.01 -5.30
C PRO A 26 -10.12 40.86 -5.39
N GLU A 27 -9.58 40.43 -4.25
CA GLU A 27 -8.72 39.25 -4.21
C GLU A 27 -9.48 38.05 -4.76
N PRO A 28 -8.87 37.28 -5.68
CA PRO A 28 -9.52 36.10 -6.18
C PRO A 28 -9.74 35.12 -5.03
N VAL A 29 -10.99 34.74 -4.83
CA VAL A 29 -11.35 33.70 -3.85
C VAL A 29 -11.17 32.34 -4.52
N TYR A 30 -10.28 31.53 -3.98
CA TYR A 30 -10.06 30.16 -4.44
C TYR A 30 -10.71 29.18 -3.47
N ASP A 31 -11.58 28.33 -3.97
CA ASP A 31 -12.04 27.17 -3.22
C ASP A 31 -10.97 26.08 -3.22
N VAL A 32 -10.42 25.79 -2.06
CA VAL A 32 -9.41 24.73 -1.90
C VAL A 32 -10.12 23.47 -1.40
N VAL A 33 -10.00 22.40 -2.16
CA VAL A 33 -10.52 21.09 -1.75
C VAL A 33 -9.54 20.48 -0.74
N TRP A 34 -10.06 20.02 0.37
CA TRP A 34 -9.26 19.28 1.34
C TRP A 34 -8.71 17.99 0.71
N PRO A 35 -7.38 17.78 0.68
CA PRO A 35 -6.78 16.65 -0.03
C PRO A 35 -7.06 15.27 0.61
N LEU A 36 -7.55 15.25 1.86
CA LEU A 36 -7.99 14.02 2.51
C LEU A 36 -9.45 13.74 2.17
N ALA A 37 -9.69 13.14 1.01
CA ALA A 37 -10.99 12.59 0.70
C ALA A 37 -11.33 11.44 1.68
N PRO A 38 -12.60 11.28 2.08
CA PRO A 38 -13.02 10.05 2.76
C PRO A 38 -12.63 8.86 1.90
N SER A 39 -11.96 7.86 2.47
CA SER A 39 -11.64 6.64 1.73
C SER A 39 -12.92 6.02 1.20
N ALA A 40 -13.05 5.94 -0.12
CA ALA A 40 -14.16 5.25 -0.76
C ALA A 40 -14.02 3.71 -0.69
N ALA A 41 -12.85 3.23 -0.30
CA ALA A 41 -12.61 1.80 -0.14
C ALA A 41 -13.24 1.31 1.18
N PRO A 42 -14.04 0.24 1.16
CA PRO A 42 -14.52 -0.38 2.38
C PRO A 42 -13.33 -0.84 3.23
N ALA A 43 -13.41 -0.64 4.54
CA ALA A 43 -12.40 -1.16 5.46
C ALA A 43 -12.39 -2.70 5.35
N GLY A 44 -11.35 -3.23 4.73
CA GLY A 44 -11.10 -4.67 4.66
C GLY A 44 -10.47 -5.18 5.94
N SER A 45 -10.72 -6.43 6.29
CA SER A 45 -9.95 -7.10 7.34
C SER A 45 -8.55 -7.41 6.83
N LEU A 46 -7.53 -7.22 7.68
CA LEU A 46 -6.18 -7.67 7.35
C LEU A 46 -6.15 -9.20 7.25
N ALA A 47 -5.35 -9.71 6.32
CA ALA A 47 -5.06 -11.15 6.27
C ALA A 47 -4.43 -11.62 7.59
N ALA A 48 -4.71 -12.87 7.96
CA ALA A 48 -4.07 -13.49 9.11
C ALA A 48 -2.55 -13.50 8.91
N ARG A 49 -1.82 -13.01 9.92
CA ARG A 49 -0.35 -12.99 9.87
C ARG A 49 0.21 -14.33 10.31
N SER A 50 1.17 -14.84 9.56
CA SER A 50 1.96 -16.00 9.97
C SER A 50 2.82 -15.62 11.18
N ALA A 51 2.76 -16.42 12.24
CA ALA A 51 3.61 -16.22 13.41
C ALA A 51 5.07 -16.62 13.12
N ASP A 52 5.29 -17.54 12.18
CA ASP A 52 6.58 -18.07 11.78
C ASP A 52 6.62 -18.30 10.26
N LEU A 53 7.79 -18.09 9.66
CA LEU A 53 8.03 -18.30 8.24
C LEU A 53 8.87 -19.56 7.96
N SER A 54 9.24 -20.34 8.96
CA SER A 54 10.00 -21.58 8.78
C SER A 54 9.25 -22.56 7.88
N GLY A 55 9.93 -23.07 6.86
CA GLY A 55 9.35 -23.96 5.85
C GLY A 55 8.35 -23.33 4.89
N LYS A 56 8.05 -22.04 5.02
CA LYS A 56 7.11 -21.32 4.18
C LYS A 56 7.71 -20.95 2.84
N THR A 57 6.84 -20.71 1.86
CA THR A 57 7.20 -20.21 0.54
C THR A 57 6.79 -18.75 0.41
N VAL A 58 7.73 -17.90 0.06
CA VAL A 58 7.55 -16.45 -0.09
C VAL A 58 7.70 -16.06 -1.55
N GLY A 59 6.68 -15.43 -2.11
CA GLY A 59 6.74 -14.83 -3.44
C GLY A 59 7.37 -13.43 -3.37
N GLU A 60 8.20 -13.09 -4.33
CA GLU A 60 8.80 -11.77 -4.46
C GLU A 60 8.13 -11.01 -5.60
N LEU A 61 7.62 -9.82 -5.31
CA LEU A 61 7.02 -8.92 -6.29
C LEU A 61 7.84 -7.65 -6.40
N TRP A 62 8.14 -7.24 -7.63
CA TRP A 62 8.98 -6.08 -7.89
C TRP A 62 8.41 -5.22 -9.02
N ASP A 63 8.53 -3.90 -8.90
CA ASP A 63 8.13 -2.91 -9.90
C ASP A 63 9.25 -2.51 -10.88
N TYR A 64 10.46 -3.04 -10.69
CA TYR A 64 11.65 -2.74 -11.48
C TYR A 64 12.11 -1.27 -11.45
N LEU A 65 11.62 -0.46 -10.50
CA LEU A 65 11.97 0.96 -10.38
C LEU A 65 13.18 1.25 -9.47
N PHE A 66 13.69 0.25 -8.79
CA PHE A 66 14.87 0.35 -7.92
C PHE A 66 15.75 -0.90 -8.09
N LYS A 67 16.87 -0.97 -7.35
CA LYS A 67 17.84 -2.08 -7.46
C LYS A 67 17.38 -3.36 -6.73
N GLY A 68 16.27 -3.92 -7.16
CA GLY A 68 15.71 -5.14 -6.58
C GLY A 68 16.64 -6.35 -6.76
N GLU A 69 17.34 -6.44 -7.90
CA GLU A 69 18.32 -7.49 -8.17
C GLU A 69 19.48 -7.56 -7.15
N GLU A 70 19.81 -6.42 -6.52
CA GLU A 70 20.80 -6.36 -5.45
C GLU A 70 20.16 -6.60 -4.08
N MET A 71 18.92 -6.12 -3.86
CA MET A 71 18.25 -6.14 -2.56
C MET A 71 17.64 -7.49 -2.22
N PHE A 72 16.95 -8.14 -3.16
CA PHE A 72 16.29 -9.44 -2.89
C PHE A 72 17.26 -10.52 -2.41
N PRO A 73 18.47 -10.68 -2.99
CA PRO A 73 19.44 -11.64 -2.47
C PRO A 73 19.89 -11.36 -1.02
N LEU A 74 19.92 -10.08 -0.62
CA LEU A 74 20.24 -9.70 0.77
C LEU A 74 19.11 -10.05 1.71
N ILE A 75 17.87 -9.78 1.30
CA ILE A 75 16.65 -10.12 2.06
C ILE A 75 16.54 -11.64 2.22
N ARG A 76 16.72 -12.40 1.14
CA ARG A 76 16.71 -13.88 1.17
C ARG A 76 17.68 -14.41 2.22
N ARG A 77 18.95 -14.00 2.15
CA ARG A 77 19.98 -14.43 3.12
C ARG A 77 19.61 -14.10 4.56
N ALA A 78 19.07 -12.92 4.80
CA ALA A 78 18.66 -12.51 6.15
C ALA A 78 17.48 -13.35 6.67
N LEU A 79 16.53 -13.67 5.81
CA LEU A 79 15.37 -14.49 6.17
C LEU A 79 15.74 -15.96 6.31
N GLU A 80 16.60 -16.52 5.47
CA GLU A 80 17.12 -17.89 5.58
C GLU A 80 17.86 -18.13 6.89
N ALA A 81 18.66 -17.14 7.33
CA ALA A 81 19.36 -17.20 8.60
C ALA A 81 18.40 -17.23 9.80
N ARG A 82 17.21 -16.66 9.67
CA ARG A 82 16.21 -16.55 10.73
C ARG A 82 15.15 -17.64 10.71
N TYR A 83 14.76 -18.12 9.53
CA TYR A 83 13.66 -19.05 9.32
C TYR A 83 14.12 -20.28 8.56
N PRO A 84 14.47 -21.37 9.26
CA PRO A 84 14.96 -22.58 8.60
C PRO A 84 13.96 -23.16 7.61
N GLY A 85 14.45 -23.50 6.41
CA GLY A 85 13.63 -24.13 5.38
C GLY A 85 12.68 -23.19 4.64
N ILE A 86 12.80 -21.86 4.83
CA ILE A 86 12.07 -20.88 4.01
C ILE A 86 12.48 -21.03 2.54
N ARG A 87 11.53 -20.85 1.64
CA ARG A 87 11.74 -20.90 0.18
C ARG A 87 11.27 -19.61 -0.45
N PHE A 88 11.86 -19.26 -1.61
CA PHE A 88 11.50 -18.06 -2.36
C PHE A 88 11.06 -18.43 -3.77
N VAL A 89 10.03 -17.74 -4.26
CA VAL A 89 9.66 -17.70 -5.68
C VAL A 89 10.09 -16.35 -6.19
N ASP A 90 11.01 -16.38 -7.14
CA ASP A 90 11.68 -15.20 -7.70
C ASP A 90 10.69 -14.26 -8.37
N PHE A 91 10.98 -12.95 -8.30
CA PHE A 91 10.18 -11.90 -8.91
C PHE A 91 10.02 -12.05 -10.43
N GLU A 92 11.01 -12.64 -11.12
CA GLU A 92 10.92 -12.90 -12.56
C GLU A 92 9.72 -13.81 -12.91
N THR A 93 9.30 -14.67 -11.98
CA THR A 93 8.14 -15.56 -12.14
C THR A 93 6.84 -14.80 -12.30
N PHE A 94 6.72 -13.64 -11.67
CA PHE A 94 5.49 -12.85 -11.63
C PHE A 94 5.50 -11.67 -12.62
N GLY A 95 6.67 -11.24 -13.07
CA GLY A 95 6.83 -10.06 -13.91
C GLY A 95 6.73 -8.75 -13.13
N SER A 96 6.62 -7.63 -13.85
CA SER A 96 6.55 -6.30 -13.25
C SER A 96 5.17 -6.03 -12.67
N ILE A 97 5.11 -5.63 -11.40
CA ILE A 97 3.87 -5.19 -10.75
C ILE A 97 3.51 -3.73 -11.06
N HIS A 98 4.26 -3.09 -11.95
CA HIS A 98 4.04 -1.72 -12.40
C HIS A 98 4.16 -1.63 -13.92
N GLY A 99 3.31 -0.81 -14.55
CA GLY A 99 3.39 -0.54 -15.98
C GLY A 99 2.10 -0.87 -16.74
N ARG A 100 2.26 -1.14 -18.04
CA ARG A 100 1.10 -1.30 -18.95
C ARG A 100 0.19 -2.44 -18.56
N ASP A 101 0.75 -3.53 -18.06
CA ASP A 101 0.04 -4.79 -17.81
C ASP A 101 -0.36 -4.97 -16.32
N GLU A 102 -0.27 -3.89 -15.54
CA GLU A 102 -0.55 -3.89 -14.10
C GLU A 102 -1.95 -4.42 -13.75
N GLN A 103 -2.98 -4.01 -14.52
CA GLN A 103 -4.34 -4.47 -14.27
C GLN A 103 -4.53 -5.95 -14.56
N GLU A 104 -3.91 -6.44 -15.63
CA GLU A 104 -3.96 -7.86 -15.98
C GLU A 104 -3.20 -8.70 -14.96
N LEU A 105 -2.02 -8.25 -14.54
CA LEU A 105 -1.26 -8.90 -13.49
C LEU A 105 -2.03 -8.92 -12.16
N ALA A 106 -2.62 -7.79 -11.76
CA ALA A 106 -3.41 -7.72 -10.53
C ALA A 106 -4.57 -8.73 -10.53
N ALA A 107 -5.20 -8.98 -11.69
CA ALA A 107 -6.27 -9.94 -11.83
C ALA A 107 -5.77 -11.40 -11.77
N THR A 108 -4.60 -11.69 -12.32
CA THR A 108 -4.03 -13.05 -12.43
C THR A 108 -3.14 -13.44 -11.24
N LEU A 109 -2.54 -12.47 -10.58
CA LEU A 109 -1.58 -12.66 -9.49
C LEU A 109 -2.05 -13.60 -8.38
N PRO A 110 -3.30 -13.52 -7.87
CA PRO A 110 -3.78 -14.45 -6.86
C PRO A 110 -3.76 -15.92 -7.32
N GLY A 111 -3.98 -16.16 -8.62
CA GLY A 111 -3.87 -17.48 -9.25
C GLY A 111 -2.43 -17.96 -9.29
N LEU A 112 -1.51 -17.12 -9.76
CA LEU A 112 -0.08 -17.43 -9.86
C LEU A 112 0.54 -17.72 -8.48
N LEU A 113 0.22 -16.91 -7.47
CA LEU A 113 0.70 -17.14 -6.11
C LEU A 113 0.25 -18.49 -5.55
N ARG A 114 -1.00 -18.88 -5.79
CA ARG A 114 -1.50 -20.21 -5.39
C ARG A 114 -0.84 -21.34 -6.17
N GLN A 115 -0.63 -21.17 -7.47
CA GLN A 115 0.03 -22.15 -8.33
C GLN A 115 1.46 -22.44 -7.86
N HIS A 116 2.18 -21.41 -7.40
CA HIS A 116 3.55 -21.54 -6.87
C HIS A 116 3.57 -21.86 -5.37
N GLY A 117 2.42 -22.05 -4.73
CA GLY A 117 2.31 -22.41 -3.32
C GLY A 117 2.86 -21.35 -2.36
N CYS A 118 2.72 -20.08 -2.72
CA CYS A 118 3.19 -18.98 -1.89
C CYS A 118 2.30 -18.83 -0.65
N ASP A 119 2.91 -18.88 0.53
CA ASP A 119 2.26 -18.64 1.83
C ASP A 119 2.27 -17.14 2.19
N ALA A 120 3.25 -16.41 1.71
CA ALA A 120 3.45 -14.98 1.95
C ALA A 120 4.06 -14.31 0.73
N VAL A 121 4.04 -12.98 0.73
CA VAL A 121 4.60 -12.16 -0.35
C VAL A 121 5.43 -11.02 0.24
N ILE A 122 6.56 -10.73 -0.39
CA ILE A 122 7.31 -9.48 -0.22
C ILE A 122 7.05 -8.65 -1.46
N SER A 123 6.38 -7.51 -1.29
CA SER A 123 6.19 -6.54 -2.36
C SER A 123 7.15 -5.37 -2.16
N ALA A 124 7.99 -5.13 -3.15
CA ALA A 124 8.94 -4.05 -3.15
C ALA A 124 8.56 -3.06 -4.26
N VAL A 125 8.20 -1.86 -3.83
CA VAL A 125 7.74 -0.77 -4.67
C VAL A 125 8.65 0.42 -4.47
N GLY A 126 9.27 0.90 -5.56
CA GLY A 126 10.04 2.14 -5.61
C GLY A 126 9.11 3.35 -5.81
N ALA A 127 9.47 4.50 -5.23
CA ALA A 127 8.77 5.77 -5.39
C ALA A 127 9.72 6.85 -5.92
#